data_f2c2733331b82ce1fd61fb6ec084d5af
#
_entry.id   f2c2733331b82ce1fd61fb6ec084d5af
#
_cell.length_a   1.000
_cell.length_b   1.000
_cell.length_c   1.000
_cell.angle_alpha   90.00
_cell.angle_beta   90.00
_cell.angle_gamma   90.00
#
_symmetry.space_group_name_H-M   'P 1'
#
loop_
_entity.id
_entity.type
_entity.pdbx_description
1 polymer ?
#
loop_
_entity_poly.entity_id
_entity_poly.type
_entity_poly.pdbx_seq_one_letter_code
_entity_poly.pdbx_strand_id
1 'polypeptide(L)'
;MNLTPLIGILAGPAIGSLIVLIVNILSAAIGHGGWGLIGANTLVNVSEVVSAYYLFYYATRRFELFTRGAVAAFGGLLVGNVLSVLIIVISGIQGSALSGSALLVYILQVPLLNLIVAVGEAIVTGFVVEYLGRVRPDMLALRNVAGD
;
A
#
# COMPACT_ATOMS: atom_id res chain seq x y z
N MET A 1 4.42 -1.63 -10.21
CA MET A 1 3.02 -1.46 -9.83
C MET A 1 2.80 -2.26 -8.55
N ASN A 2 2.31 -1.62 -7.51
CA ASN A 2 2.13 -2.22 -6.19
C ASN A 2 0.62 -2.33 -5.88
N LEU A 3 0.01 -3.48 -6.09
CA LEU A 3 -1.42 -3.70 -5.84
C LEU A 3 -1.75 -3.99 -4.37
N THR A 4 -0.87 -3.64 -3.45
CA THR A 4 -1.03 -3.88 -2.01
C THR A 4 -2.34 -3.31 -1.43
N PRO A 5 -2.76 -2.07 -1.78
CA PRO A 5 -4.06 -1.56 -1.33
C PRO A 5 -5.25 -2.40 -1.81
N LEU A 6 -5.21 -2.88 -3.05
CA LEU A 6 -6.27 -3.75 -3.60
C LEU A 6 -6.35 -5.06 -2.83
N ILE A 7 -5.19 -5.66 -2.48
CA ILE A 7 -5.14 -6.86 -1.62
C ILE A 7 -5.83 -6.55 -0.28
N GLY A 8 -5.56 -5.39 0.32
CA GLY A 8 -6.21 -4.96 1.55
C GLY A 8 -7.74 -4.89 1.43
N ILE A 9 -8.24 -4.28 0.36
CA ILE A 9 -9.66 -4.15 0.08
C ILE A 9 -10.33 -5.51 -0.10
N LEU A 10 -9.71 -6.42 -0.87
CA LEU A 10 -10.31 -7.72 -1.22
C LEU A 10 -10.08 -8.80 -0.17
N ALA A 11 -8.85 -8.94 0.33
CA ALA A 11 -8.47 -10.00 1.27
C ALA A 11 -8.56 -9.61 2.76
N GLY A 12 -8.63 -8.29 3.05
CA GLY A 12 -8.68 -7.73 4.39
C GLY A 12 -7.35 -7.67 5.12
N PRO A 13 -7.32 -7.10 6.32
CA PRO A 13 -6.06 -6.78 6.98
C PRO A 13 -5.24 -8.03 7.33
N ALA A 14 -5.85 -9.08 7.88
CA ALA A 14 -5.12 -10.26 8.32
C ALA A 14 -4.58 -11.09 7.14
N ILE A 15 -5.46 -11.49 6.23
CA ILE A 15 -5.07 -12.30 5.06
C ILE A 15 -4.19 -11.47 4.11
N GLY A 16 -4.54 -10.20 3.89
CA GLY A 16 -3.74 -9.29 3.07
C GLY A 16 -2.31 -9.12 3.60
N SER A 17 -2.14 -8.98 4.91
CA SER A 17 -0.81 -8.90 5.53
C SER A 17 0.01 -10.18 5.33
N LEU A 18 -0.63 -11.34 5.42
CA LEU A 18 0.04 -12.62 5.15
C LEU A 18 0.45 -12.74 3.67
N ILE A 19 -0.43 -12.34 2.75
CA ILE A 19 -0.12 -12.35 1.31
C ILE A 19 1.10 -11.46 1.02
N VAL A 20 1.14 -10.23 1.52
CA VAL A 20 2.26 -9.32 1.23
C VAL A 20 3.56 -9.79 1.88
N LEU A 21 3.52 -10.45 3.03
CA LEU A 21 4.69 -11.10 3.63
C LEU A 21 5.27 -12.17 2.69
N ILE A 22 4.41 -13.07 2.20
CA ILE A 22 4.82 -14.13 1.27
C ILE A 22 5.39 -13.54 -0.02
N VAL A 23 4.72 -12.54 -0.58
CA VAL A 23 5.19 -11.85 -1.79
C VAL A 23 6.56 -11.19 -1.57
N ASN A 24 6.80 -10.54 -0.43
CA ASN A 24 8.10 -9.94 -0.12
C ASN A 24 9.21 -10.99 0.03
N ILE A 25 8.93 -12.14 0.63
CA ILE A 25 9.89 -13.25 0.72
C ILE A 25 10.22 -13.77 -0.69
N LEU A 26 9.22 -14.01 -1.52
CA LEU A 26 9.43 -14.48 -2.89
C LEU A 26 10.19 -13.44 -3.74
N SER A 27 9.85 -12.16 -3.61
CA SER A 27 10.56 -11.06 -4.28
C SER A 27 12.02 -11.02 -3.88
N ALA A 28 12.34 -11.17 -2.60
CA ALA A 28 13.73 -11.22 -2.13
C ALA A 28 14.48 -12.45 -2.68
N ALA A 29 13.82 -13.60 -2.79
CA ALA A 29 14.41 -14.82 -3.33
C ALA A 29 14.81 -14.69 -4.81
N ILE A 30 14.09 -13.87 -5.59
CA ILE A 30 14.44 -13.56 -6.99
C ILE A 30 15.34 -12.33 -7.15
N GLY A 31 15.89 -11.82 -6.04
CA GLY A 31 16.82 -10.68 -6.04
C GLY A 31 16.16 -9.30 -6.07
N HIS A 32 14.85 -9.22 -5.84
CA HIS A 32 14.12 -7.94 -5.80
C HIS A 32 13.94 -7.47 -4.35
N GLY A 33 14.55 -6.33 -4.01
CA GLY A 33 14.46 -5.72 -2.67
C GLY A 33 15.46 -6.25 -1.64
N GLY A 34 16.11 -7.40 -1.88
CA GLY A 34 17.14 -7.97 -0.99
C GLY A 34 16.61 -8.55 0.33
N TRP A 35 17.31 -9.57 0.82
CA TRP A 35 16.94 -10.29 2.05
C TRP A 35 16.92 -9.41 3.30
N GLY A 36 17.83 -8.43 3.38
CA GLY A 36 17.94 -7.52 4.54
C GLY A 36 16.75 -6.55 4.66
N LEU A 37 15.99 -6.35 3.60
CA LEU A 37 14.87 -5.40 3.58
C LEU A 37 13.48 -6.04 3.68
N ILE A 38 13.39 -7.38 3.79
CA ILE A 38 12.10 -8.09 3.86
C ILE A 38 11.22 -7.51 4.98
N GLY A 39 11.80 -7.33 6.18
CA GLY A 39 11.05 -6.81 7.33
C GLY A 39 10.52 -5.40 7.09
N ALA A 40 11.37 -4.49 6.59
CA ALA A 40 10.99 -3.12 6.30
C ALA A 40 9.92 -3.05 5.20
N ASN A 41 10.13 -3.74 4.07
CA ASN A 41 9.17 -3.80 2.98
C ASN A 41 7.83 -4.41 3.41
N THR A 42 7.87 -5.46 4.23
CA THR A 42 6.66 -6.07 4.76
C THR A 42 5.89 -5.11 5.67
N LEU A 43 6.59 -4.39 6.55
CA LEU A 43 5.96 -3.43 7.45
C LEU A 43 5.28 -2.29 6.66
N VAL A 44 5.94 -1.76 5.63
CA VAL A 44 5.36 -0.75 4.72
C VAL A 44 4.12 -1.32 4.02
N ASN A 45 4.24 -2.47 3.37
CA ASN A 45 3.13 -3.06 2.62
C ASN A 45 1.96 -3.47 3.52
N VAL A 46 2.20 -3.95 4.74
CA VAL A 46 1.15 -4.23 5.74
C VAL A 46 0.43 -2.94 6.14
N SER A 47 1.15 -1.84 6.32
CA SER A 47 0.53 -0.55 6.62
C SER A 47 -0.38 -0.06 5.48
N GLU A 48 0.01 -0.29 4.22
CA GLU A 48 -0.81 0.00 3.04
C GLU A 48 -2.08 -0.86 3.00
N VAL A 49 -1.94 -2.19 3.21
CA VAL A 49 -3.07 -3.14 3.29
C VAL A 49 -4.09 -2.70 4.33
N VAL A 50 -3.61 -2.45 5.56
CA VAL A 50 -4.46 -2.11 6.70
C VAL A 50 -5.14 -0.76 6.48
N SER A 51 -4.39 0.26 6.07
CA SER A 51 -4.91 1.60 5.83
C SER A 51 -5.93 1.62 4.70
N ALA A 52 -5.64 0.96 3.57
CA ALA A 52 -6.57 0.87 2.45
C ALA A 52 -7.87 0.16 2.83
N TYR A 53 -7.79 -0.92 3.61
CA TYR A 53 -8.97 -1.60 4.12
C TYR A 53 -9.85 -0.67 4.95
N TYR A 54 -9.29 -0.02 5.97
CA TYR A 54 -10.07 0.86 6.85
C TYR A 54 -10.61 2.09 6.11
N LEU A 55 -9.83 2.69 5.22
CA LEU A 55 -10.29 3.78 4.38
C LEU A 55 -11.48 3.33 3.50
N PHE A 56 -11.37 2.19 2.85
CA PHE A 56 -12.42 1.68 1.96
C PHE A 56 -13.71 1.37 2.71
N TYR A 57 -13.65 0.61 3.79
CA TYR A 57 -14.86 0.11 4.47
C TYR A 57 -15.49 1.10 5.44
N TYR A 58 -14.72 2.04 5.98
CA TYR A 58 -15.22 2.95 7.03
C TYR A 58 -15.22 4.43 6.59
N ALA A 59 -14.10 4.95 6.09
CA ALA A 59 -13.98 6.38 5.82
C ALA A 59 -14.67 6.80 4.52
N THR A 60 -14.55 5.99 3.46
CA THR A 60 -15.02 6.33 2.12
C THR A 60 -16.34 5.64 1.72
N ARG A 61 -17.01 4.99 2.66
CA ARG A 61 -18.23 4.19 2.39
C ARG A 61 -19.38 4.98 1.74
N ARG A 62 -19.36 6.31 1.83
CA ARG A 62 -20.38 7.20 1.24
C ARG A 62 -20.11 7.56 -0.22
N PHE A 63 -18.91 7.25 -0.73
CA PHE A 63 -18.55 7.54 -2.11
C PHE A 63 -18.95 6.39 -3.03
N GLU A 64 -19.06 6.71 -4.33
CA GLU A 64 -19.22 5.71 -5.37
C GLU A 64 -18.02 4.77 -5.42
N LEU A 65 -18.22 3.54 -5.90
CA LEU A 65 -17.21 2.47 -5.82
C LEU A 65 -15.86 2.84 -6.43
N PHE A 66 -15.85 3.52 -7.58
CA PHE A 66 -14.60 3.99 -8.19
C PHE A 66 -13.85 4.93 -7.24
N THR A 67 -14.51 6.00 -6.81
CA THR A 67 -13.90 7.01 -5.91
C THR A 67 -13.49 6.38 -4.58
N ARG A 68 -14.32 5.49 -4.05
CA ARG A 68 -14.06 4.75 -2.83
C ARG A 68 -12.79 3.92 -2.93
N GLY A 69 -12.63 3.15 -4.02
CA GLY A 69 -11.43 2.35 -4.30
C GLY A 69 -10.20 3.21 -4.53
N ALA A 70 -10.33 4.26 -5.33
CA ALA A 70 -9.23 5.16 -5.66
C ALA A 70 -8.71 5.92 -4.43
N VAL A 71 -9.59 6.50 -3.63
CA VAL A 71 -9.20 7.24 -2.40
C VAL A 71 -8.60 6.30 -1.36
N ALA A 72 -9.15 5.10 -1.20
CA ALA A 72 -8.62 4.11 -0.27
C ALA A 72 -7.22 3.63 -0.69
N ALA A 73 -7.02 3.39 -1.97
CA ALA A 73 -5.71 2.99 -2.50
C ALA A 73 -4.68 4.11 -2.35
N PHE A 74 -5.02 5.32 -2.78
CA PHE A 74 -4.13 6.47 -2.65
C PHE A 74 -3.75 6.74 -1.20
N GLY A 75 -4.73 6.75 -0.29
CA GLY A 75 -4.49 6.96 1.14
C GLY A 75 -3.64 5.85 1.77
N GLY A 76 -3.87 4.60 1.39
CA GLY A 76 -3.03 3.46 1.83
C GLY A 76 -1.58 3.63 1.40
N LEU A 77 -1.36 3.96 0.11
CA LEU A 77 -0.01 4.20 -0.44
C LEU A 77 0.67 5.43 0.19
N LEU A 78 -0.08 6.48 0.53
CA LEU A 78 0.46 7.61 1.29
C LEU A 78 0.97 7.20 2.67
N VAL A 79 0.21 6.38 3.39
CA VAL A 79 0.63 5.87 4.71
C VAL A 79 1.89 5.03 4.58
N GLY A 80 1.94 4.12 3.60
CA GLY A 80 3.14 3.32 3.30
C GLY A 80 4.34 4.19 2.95
N ASN A 81 4.14 5.23 2.14
CA ASN A 81 5.20 6.15 1.73
C ASN A 81 5.78 6.94 2.92
N VAL A 82 4.91 7.45 3.80
CA VAL A 82 5.35 8.11 5.04
C VAL A 82 6.11 7.15 5.94
N LEU A 83 5.62 5.93 6.12
CA LEU A 83 6.29 4.92 6.93
C LEU A 83 7.64 4.52 6.33
N SER A 84 7.74 4.39 5.01
CA SER A 84 9.00 4.12 4.31
C SER A 84 10.05 5.19 4.59
N VAL A 85 9.66 6.48 4.49
CA VAL A 85 10.55 7.61 4.83
C VAL A 85 10.99 7.54 6.29
N LEU A 86 10.07 7.28 7.22
CA LEU A 86 10.39 7.15 8.64
C LEU A 86 11.38 6.01 8.90
N ILE A 87 11.19 4.85 8.29
CA ILE A 87 12.13 3.72 8.40
C ILE A 87 13.51 4.10 7.89
N ILE A 88 13.59 4.76 6.73
CA ILE A 88 14.86 5.20 6.14
C ILE A 88 15.60 6.17 7.08
N VAL A 89 14.88 7.15 7.62
CA VAL A 89 15.47 8.17 8.52
C VAL A 89 15.94 7.54 9.83
N ILE A 90 15.12 6.69 10.45
CA ILE A 90 15.43 6.08 11.75
C ILE A 90 16.54 5.03 11.64
N SER A 91 16.53 4.23 10.56
CA SER A 91 17.51 3.15 10.40
C SER A 91 18.92 3.63 10.07
N GLY A 92 19.08 4.87 9.58
CA GLY A 92 20.37 5.36 9.11
C GLY A 92 20.97 4.55 7.96
N ILE A 93 20.17 3.72 7.27
CA ILE A 93 20.61 2.82 6.18
C ILE A 93 21.31 3.59 5.05
N GLN A 94 21.04 4.88 4.92
CA GLN A 94 21.67 5.75 3.92
C GLN A 94 23.19 5.90 4.12
N GLY A 95 23.70 5.44 5.26
CA GLY A 95 25.12 5.42 5.56
C GLY A 95 25.76 6.80 5.64
N SER A 96 27.04 6.82 5.95
CA SER A 96 27.87 8.02 6.02
C SER A 96 28.16 8.69 4.66
N ALA A 97 27.66 8.12 3.56
CA ALA A 97 27.96 8.61 2.21
C ALA A 97 27.16 9.85 1.79
N LEU A 98 26.00 10.09 2.41
CA LEU A 98 25.16 11.24 2.12
C LEU A 98 24.97 12.09 3.38
N SER A 99 25.33 13.36 3.31
CA SER A 99 25.16 14.31 4.41
C SER A 99 24.51 15.62 3.93
N GLY A 100 23.80 16.30 4.82
CA GLY A 100 23.25 17.62 4.57
C GLY A 100 22.19 17.64 3.46
N SER A 101 22.36 18.57 2.51
CA SER A 101 21.39 18.80 1.43
C SER A 101 21.22 17.62 0.47
N ALA A 102 22.27 16.83 0.24
CA ALA A 102 22.21 15.65 -0.62
C ALA A 102 21.31 14.56 -0.03
N LEU A 103 21.35 14.37 1.28
CA LEU A 103 20.46 13.45 1.99
C LEU A 103 18.99 13.91 1.89
N LEU A 104 18.75 15.21 2.08
CA LEU A 104 17.39 15.77 1.96
C LEU A 104 16.82 15.59 0.55
N VAL A 105 17.61 15.87 -0.48
CA VAL A 105 17.19 15.67 -1.88
C VAL A 105 16.83 14.21 -2.14
N TYR A 106 17.67 13.29 -1.69
CA TYR A 106 17.41 11.85 -1.86
C TYR A 106 16.15 11.39 -1.13
N ILE A 107 15.97 11.79 0.14
CA ILE A 107 14.80 11.46 0.94
C ILE A 107 13.51 12.02 0.31
N LEU A 108 13.56 13.17 -0.36
CA LEU A 108 12.39 13.77 -1.00
C LEU A 108 12.09 13.21 -2.39
N GLN A 109 13.11 12.79 -3.15
CA GLN A 109 12.91 12.23 -4.49
C GLN A 109 12.14 10.91 -4.48
N VAL A 110 12.43 10.01 -3.56
CA VAL A 110 11.76 8.70 -3.47
C VAL A 110 10.25 8.84 -3.22
N PRO A 111 9.80 9.59 -2.19
CA PRO A 111 8.37 9.80 -1.98
C PRO A 111 7.67 10.52 -3.14
N LEU A 112 8.35 11.46 -3.82
CA LEU A 112 7.76 12.19 -4.94
C LEU A 112 7.49 11.26 -6.14
N LEU A 113 8.44 10.40 -6.48
CA LEU A 113 8.27 9.41 -7.53
C LEU A 113 7.18 8.40 -7.17
N ASN A 114 7.18 7.92 -5.92
CA ASN A 114 6.14 7.02 -5.42
C ASN A 114 4.76 7.67 -5.44
N LEU A 115 4.64 8.98 -5.24
CA LEU A 115 3.37 9.69 -5.31
C LEU A 115 2.76 9.67 -6.72
N ILE A 116 3.60 9.83 -7.75
CA ILE A 116 3.15 9.74 -9.16
C ILE A 116 2.63 8.33 -9.45
N VAL A 117 3.36 7.31 -9.00
CA VAL A 117 2.95 5.91 -9.14
C VAL A 117 1.66 5.65 -8.37
N ALA A 118 1.54 6.19 -7.15
CA ALA A 118 0.36 6.04 -6.30
C ALA A 118 -0.92 6.58 -6.96
N VAL A 119 -0.84 7.68 -7.71
CA VAL A 119 -1.99 8.20 -8.49
C VAL A 119 -2.42 7.18 -9.55
N GLY A 120 -1.48 6.63 -10.32
CA GLY A 120 -1.78 5.61 -11.33
C GLY A 120 -2.41 4.35 -10.71
N GLU A 121 -1.85 3.88 -9.61
CA GLU A 121 -2.36 2.71 -8.89
C GLU A 121 -3.74 2.95 -8.26
N ALA A 122 -3.99 4.15 -7.75
CA ALA A 122 -5.30 4.54 -7.23
C ALA A 122 -6.38 4.50 -8.33
N ILE A 123 -6.07 5.00 -9.51
CA ILE A 123 -6.98 4.96 -10.67
C ILE A 123 -7.27 3.50 -11.06
N VAL A 124 -6.24 2.68 -11.19
CA VAL A 124 -6.40 1.25 -11.53
C VAL A 124 -7.23 0.53 -10.47
N THR A 125 -6.92 0.74 -9.19
CA THR A 125 -7.69 0.14 -8.08
C THR A 125 -9.14 0.60 -8.09
N GLY A 126 -9.40 1.88 -8.36
CA GLY A 126 -10.76 2.41 -8.51
C GLY A 126 -11.56 1.68 -9.59
N PHE A 127 -10.99 1.51 -10.78
CA PHE A 127 -11.64 0.77 -11.87
C PHE A 127 -11.86 -0.71 -11.54
N VAL A 128 -10.87 -1.37 -10.93
CA VAL A 128 -10.99 -2.79 -10.54
C VAL A 128 -12.11 -2.96 -9.52
N VAL A 129 -12.16 -2.11 -8.50
CA VAL A 129 -13.22 -2.14 -7.48
C VAL A 129 -14.60 -1.87 -8.08
N GLU A 130 -14.70 -0.88 -8.96
CA GLU A 130 -15.97 -0.59 -9.65
C GLU A 130 -16.40 -1.78 -10.52
N TYR A 131 -15.51 -2.37 -11.28
CA TYR A 131 -15.78 -3.54 -12.10
C TYR A 131 -16.21 -4.74 -11.24
N LEU A 132 -15.49 -5.02 -10.16
CA LEU A 132 -15.85 -6.11 -9.24
C LEU A 132 -17.19 -5.86 -8.57
N GLY A 133 -17.51 -4.62 -8.22
CA GLY A 133 -18.83 -4.27 -7.68
C GLY A 133 -19.98 -4.53 -8.62
N ARG A 134 -19.74 -4.50 -9.95
CA ARG A 134 -20.77 -4.82 -10.97
C ARG A 134 -20.86 -6.32 -11.26
N VAL A 135 -19.73 -7.02 -11.35
CA VAL A 135 -19.67 -8.41 -11.82
C VAL A 135 -19.68 -9.42 -10.67
N ARG A 136 -19.02 -9.09 -9.56
CA ARG A 136 -18.85 -9.95 -8.36
C ARG A 136 -19.03 -9.12 -7.08
N PRO A 137 -20.24 -8.58 -6.83
CA PRO A 137 -20.50 -7.77 -5.64
C PRO A 137 -20.26 -8.54 -4.34
N ASP A 138 -20.37 -9.87 -4.39
CA ASP A 138 -20.07 -10.77 -3.28
C ASP A 138 -18.63 -10.63 -2.75
N MET A 139 -17.66 -10.35 -3.63
CA MET A 139 -16.27 -10.15 -3.22
C MET A 139 -16.05 -8.88 -2.39
N LEU A 140 -16.91 -7.88 -2.55
CA LEU A 140 -16.89 -6.64 -1.78
C LEU A 140 -17.91 -6.63 -0.63
N ALA A 141 -18.97 -7.44 -0.72
CA ALA A 141 -20.07 -7.51 0.24
C ALA A 141 -19.82 -8.48 1.39
N LEU A 142 -19.00 -9.51 1.20
CA LEU A 142 -18.70 -10.53 2.22
C LEU A 142 -18.08 -9.97 3.52
N ARG A 143 -17.83 -8.67 3.59
CA ARG A 143 -17.23 -8.01 4.75
C ARG A 143 -18.12 -7.00 5.46
N ASN A 144 -19.31 -6.74 4.92
CA ASN A 144 -20.33 -5.94 5.62
C ASN A 144 -21.11 -6.78 6.65
N VAL A 145 -20.93 -8.13 6.63
CA VAL A 145 -21.70 -9.07 7.48
C VAL A 145 -20.95 -9.47 8.76
N ALA A 146 -19.68 -9.14 8.86
CA ALA A 146 -18.87 -9.47 10.06
C ALA A 146 -18.76 -8.33 11.07
N GLY A 147 -19.59 -7.31 10.94
CA GLY A 147 -19.56 -6.09 11.76
C GLY A 147 -20.89 -5.67 12.39
N ASP A 148 -21.90 -6.59 12.45
CA ASP A 148 -23.11 -6.40 13.28
C ASP A 148 -23.09 -7.37 14.44
#